data_9adcdba4b12a8d21ec39f2583763706a
#
_entry.id   9adcdba4b12a8d21ec39f2583763706a
#
_cell.length_a   1.000
_cell.length_b   1.000
_cell.length_c   1.000
_cell.angle_alpha   90.00
_cell.angle_beta   90.00
_cell.angle_gamma   90.00
#
_symmetry.space_group_name_H-M   'P 1'
#
loop_
_entity.id
_entity.type
_entity.pdbx_description
1 polymer ?
#
loop_
_entity_poly.entity_id
_entity_poly.type
_entity_poly.pdbx_seq_one_letter_code
_entity_poly.pdbx_strand_id
1 'polypeptide(L)'
;MLTGPRLLDWSESPLISMYFAVEDWADKPNIDAALWCLWPTSLNQNANIVDKVEGHYIPSFEDDELQGYTVDSLRQNTRLELFPVATIATRNNARIQAQMGTFTIHHNKKIAIEDVGDHSHVAKYIIPHASKEALAEELKLLGMTRFSLFPELASVGAILKDMMK
;
A
#
# COMPACT_ATOMS: atom_id res chain seq x y z
N MET A 1 -10.38 -8.04 20.10
CA MET A 1 -10.13 -8.90 18.94
C MET A 1 -9.94 -7.99 17.73
N LEU A 2 -8.78 -8.01 17.07
CA LEU A 2 -8.53 -7.23 15.86
C LEU A 2 -9.35 -7.87 14.73
N THR A 3 -10.33 -7.15 14.18
CA THR A 3 -11.29 -7.68 13.20
C THR A 3 -10.97 -7.29 11.75
N GLY A 4 -9.79 -6.73 11.49
CA GLY A 4 -9.37 -6.30 10.15
C GLY A 4 -7.86 -6.46 9.92
N PRO A 5 -7.40 -6.36 8.67
CA PRO A 5 -5.97 -6.35 8.37
C PRO A 5 -5.31 -5.14 9.05
N ARG A 6 -4.14 -5.38 9.62
CA ARG A 6 -3.36 -4.32 10.27
C ARG A 6 -2.41 -3.62 9.30
N LEU A 7 -2.08 -4.27 8.22
CA LEU A 7 -1.28 -3.70 7.14
C LEU A 7 -2.20 -3.26 6.02
N LEU A 8 -1.95 -2.08 5.50
CA LEU A 8 -2.55 -1.59 4.27
C LEU A 8 -1.43 -1.40 3.25
N ASP A 9 -1.62 -2.00 2.09
CA ASP A 9 -0.65 -1.98 1.00
C ASP A 9 -0.67 -0.63 0.27
N TRP A 10 0.53 -0.14 -0.06
CA TRP A 10 0.76 1.03 -0.89
C TRP A 10 1.78 0.69 -1.97
N SER A 11 1.86 1.52 -2.99
CA SER A 11 2.93 1.48 -3.98
C SER A 11 3.63 2.84 -4.06
N GLU A 12 4.96 2.82 -4.19
CA GLU A 12 5.74 4.02 -4.46
C GLU A 12 5.60 4.50 -5.93
N SER A 13 4.91 3.71 -6.77
CA SER A 13 4.68 4.03 -8.18
C SER A 13 3.24 4.44 -8.44
N PRO A 14 3.00 5.66 -8.96
CA PRO A 14 1.65 6.08 -9.33
C PRO A 14 1.06 5.24 -10.47
N LEU A 15 1.88 4.73 -11.41
CA LEU A 15 1.40 3.88 -12.51
C LEU A 15 0.88 2.54 -11.99
N ILE A 16 1.58 1.93 -11.03
CA ILE A 16 1.16 0.68 -10.40
C ILE A 16 -0.13 0.90 -9.60
N SER A 17 -0.20 2.00 -8.85
CA SER A 17 -1.40 2.34 -8.09
C SER A 17 -2.61 2.59 -9.00
N MET A 18 -2.42 3.27 -10.12
CA MET A 18 -3.47 3.46 -11.14
C MET A 18 -3.90 2.13 -11.77
N TYR A 19 -2.95 1.21 -12.02
CA TYR A 19 -3.30 -0.13 -12.51
C TYR A 19 -4.27 -0.82 -11.54
N PHE A 20 -3.95 -0.88 -10.26
CA PHE A 20 -4.83 -1.50 -9.26
C PHE A 20 -6.18 -0.79 -9.11
N ALA A 21 -6.21 0.53 -9.31
CA ALA A 21 -7.45 1.29 -9.23
C ALA A 21 -8.42 0.97 -10.38
N VAL A 22 -7.92 0.51 -11.53
CA VAL A 22 -8.73 0.27 -12.73
C VAL A 22 -8.72 -1.17 -13.23
N GLU A 23 -7.99 -2.10 -12.61
CA GLU A 23 -7.85 -3.48 -13.10
C GLU A 23 -9.18 -4.22 -13.25
N ASP A 24 -10.20 -3.84 -12.46
CA ASP A 24 -11.54 -4.44 -12.47
C ASP A 24 -12.58 -3.62 -13.27
N TRP A 25 -12.13 -2.74 -14.17
CA TRP A 25 -13.02 -1.82 -14.89
C TRP A 25 -14.14 -2.53 -15.66
N ALA A 26 -13.85 -3.70 -16.23
CA ALA A 26 -14.83 -4.49 -16.97
C ALA A 26 -15.90 -5.11 -16.07
N ASP A 27 -15.53 -5.50 -14.84
CA ASP A 27 -16.45 -6.10 -13.87
C ASP A 27 -17.29 -5.03 -13.14
N LYS A 28 -16.78 -3.79 -13.06
CA LYS A 28 -17.42 -2.67 -12.37
C LYS A 28 -17.50 -1.43 -13.29
N PRO A 29 -18.20 -1.50 -14.42
CA PRO A 29 -18.14 -0.47 -15.45
C PRO A 29 -18.75 0.89 -15.02
N ASN A 30 -19.66 0.90 -14.05
CA ASN A 30 -20.38 2.10 -13.60
C ASN A 30 -19.93 2.63 -12.23
N ILE A 31 -18.81 2.14 -11.71
CA ILE A 31 -18.29 2.55 -10.40
C ILE A 31 -16.99 3.32 -10.61
N ASP A 32 -16.94 4.54 -10.10
CA ASP A 32 -15.73 5.34 -10.09
C ASP A 32 -14.65 4.65 -9.25
N ALA A 33 -13.40 4.77 -9.67
CA ALA A 33 -12.25 4.35 -8.88
C ALA A 33 -11.64 5.54 -8.13
N ALA A 34 -10.73 5.27 -7.20
CA ALA A 34 -10.04 6.30 -6.47
C ALA A 34 -8.55 5.96 -6.34
N LEU A 35 -7.71 6.96 -6.55
CA LEU A 35 -6.29 6.94 -6.25
C LEU A 35 -6.05 7.75 -4.98
N TRP A 36 -5.45 7.12 -3.98
CA TRP A 36 -5.05 7.76 -2.74
C TRP A 36 -3.55 8.03 -2.77
N CYS A 37 -3.15 9.26 -2.49
CA CYS A 37 -1.76 9.66 -2.35
C CYS A 37 -1.46 9.95 -0.89
N LEU A 38 -0.41 9.33 -0.35
CA LEU A 38 0.02 9.47 1.03
C LEU A 38 1.37 10.19 1.09
N TRP A 39 1.49 11.15 1.98
CA TRP A 39 2.76 11.74 2.42
C TRP A 39 3.21 11.01 3.69
N PRO A 40 4.08 9.99 3.57
CA PRO A 40 4.35 9.07 4.67
C PRO A 40 5.03 9.74 5.87
N THR A 41 5.91 10.68 5.63
CA THR A 41 6.59 11.41 6.71
C THR A 41 5.63 12.30 7.50
N SER A 42 4.65 12.92 6.85
CA SER A 42 3.61 13.70 7.51
C SER A 42 2.68 12.82 8.34
N LEU A 43 2.33 11.62 7.85
CA LEU A 43 1.60 10.64 8.65
C LEU A 43 2.41 10.24 9.89
N ASN A 44 3.70 9.96 9.74
CA ASN A 44 4.57 9.52 10.82
C ASN A 44 4.78 10.60 11.89
N GLN A 45 4.78 11.88 11.53
CA GLN A 45 4.81 12.99 12.48
C GLN A 45 3.61 12.95 13.43
N ASN A 46 2.41 12.59 12.96
CA ASN A 46 1.23 12.42 13.82
C ASN A 46 1.38 11.24 14.80
N ALA A 47 2.21 10.25 14.46
CA ALA A 47 2.54 9.13 15.34
C ALA A 47 3.76 9.41 16.24
N ASN A 48 4.30 10.64 16.24
CA ASN A 48 5.54 11.04 16.89
C ASN A 48 6.78 10.23 16.46
N ILE A 49 6.77 9.74 15.22
CA ILE A 49 7.91 9.05 14.59
C ILE A 49 8.59 10.05 13.66
N VAL A 50 9.67 10.62 14.15
CA VAL A 50 10.45 11.65 13.47
C VAL A 50 11.94 11.41 13.71
N ASP A 51 12.77 11.67 12.72
CA ASP A 51 14.20 11.78 12.91
C ASP A 51 14.52 13.04 13.72
N LYS A 52 15.45 12.93 14.66
CA LYS A 52 15.82 14.04 15.56
C LYS A 52 16.59 15.15 14.85
N VAL A 53 17.18 14.86 13.71
CA VAL A 53 18.04 15.78 12.96
C VAL A 53 17.29 16.34 11.75
N GLU A 54 16.70 15.45 10.94
CA GLU A 54 16.07 15.81 9.66
C GLU A 54 14.56 16.11 9.79
N GLY A 55 13.94 15.70 10.88
CA GLY A 55 12.50 15.90 11.10
C GLY A 55 11.58 15.04 10.22
N HIS A 56 12.16 14.29 9.27
CA HIS A 56 11.44 13.43 8.33
C HIS A 56 12.01 12.02 8.41
N TYR A 57 11.14 11.03 8.71
CA TYR A 57 11.58 9.67 8.89
C TYR A 57 10.52 8.65 8.49
N ILE A 58 10.95 7.61 7.79
CA ILE A 58 10.11 6.44 7.46
C ILE A 58 10.88 5.23 7.96
N PRO A 59 10.46 4.60 9.08
CA PRO A 59 11.16 3.45 9.66
C PRO A 59 10.98 2.20 8.78
N SER A 60 11.95 1.30 8.85
CA SER A 60 11.80 -0.07 8.37
C SER A 60 11.15 -0.96 9.45
N PHE A 61 10.69 -2.16 9.07
CA PHE A 61 10.08 -3.09 10.03
C PHE A 61 10.99 -3.50 11.19
N GLU A 62 12.30 -3.37 11.03
CA GLU A 62 13.31 -3.79 12.02
C GLU A 62 13.69 -2.66 12.99
N ASP A 63 13.23 -1.43 12.72
CA ASP A 63 13.60 -0.26 13.52
C ASP A 63 12.85 -0.22 14.87
N ASP A 64 13.52 0.29 15.88
CA ASP A 64 13.03 0.31 17.27
C ASP A 64 11.71 1.10 17.41
N GLU A 65 11.50 2.12 16.57
CA GLU A 65 10.29 2.93 16.54
C GLU A 65 9.03 2.12 16.27
N LEU A 66 9.16 0.97 15.59
CA LEU A 66 8.05 0.09 15.28
C LEU A 66 7.81 -1.03 16.29
N GLN A 67 8.60 -1.13 17.35
CA GLN A 67 8.44 -2.17 18.38
C GLN A 67 7.05 -2.14 19.05
N GLY A 68 6.46 -0.95 19.22
CA GLY A 68 5.10 -0.78 19.71
C GLY A 68 4.02 -1.40 18.82
N TYR A 69 4.31 -1.56 17.52
CA TYR A 69 3.39 -2.08 16.50
C TYR A 69 3.50 -3.60 16.31
N THR A 70 4.40 -4.27 17.02
CA THR A 70 4.54 -5.73 16.93
C THR A 70 3.34 -6.46 17.52
N VAL A 71 3.10 -7.70 17.08
CA VAL A 71 2.01 -8.53 17.60
C VAL A 71 2.19 -8.81 19.10
N ASP A 72 3.43 -8.99 19.53
CA ASP A 72 3.75 -9.27 20.93
C ASP A 72 3.52 -8.05 21.82
N SER A 73 3.91 -6.85 21.37
CA SER A 73 3.61 -5.61 22.07
C SER A 73 2.10 -5.40 22.25
N LEU A 74 1.31 -5.67 21.21
CA LEU A 74 -0.15 -5.58 21.27
C LEU A 74 -0.79 -6.57 22.24
N ARG A 75 -0.23 -7.78 22.36
CA ARG A 75 -0.70 -8.80 23.29
C ARG A 75 -0.37 -8.45 24.74
N GLN A 76 0.82 -7.89 24.95
CA GLN A 76 1.29 -7.51 26.30
C GLN A 76 0.64 -6.22 26.80
N ASN A 77 0.35 -5.28 25.90
CA ASN A 77 -0.20 -3.97 26.25
C ASN A 77 -1.46 -3.64 25.45
N THR A 78 -2.57 -4.26 25.82
CA THR A 78 -3.86 -4.09 25.13
C THR A 78 -4.48 -2.69 25.25
N ARG A 79 -3.96 -1.85 26.15
CA ARG A 79 -4.43 -0.48 26.37
C ARG A 79 -3.63 0.56 25.56
N LEU A 80 -2.53 0.13 24.96
CA LEU A 80 -1.73 1.03 24.11
C LEU A 80 -2.49 1.30 22.82
N GLU A 81 -2.71 2.56 22.52
CA GLU A 81 -3.37 3.04 21.31
C GLU A 81 -2.43 3.99 20.56
N LEU A 82 -1.84 3.51 19.46
CA LEU A 82 -0.96 4.28 18.61
C LEU A 82 -1.67 4.68 17.31
N PHE A 83 -1.25 5.80 16.73
CA PHE A 83 -1.68 6.22 15.40
C PHE A 83 -1.12 5.30 14.31
N PRO A 84 -1.77 5.22 13.13
CA PRO A 84 -1.18 4.53 11.97
C PRO A 84 0.17 5.12 11.60
N VAL A 85 1.07 4.28 11.11
CA VAL A 85 2.42 4.65 10.72
C VAL A 85 2.75 4.09 9.34
N ALA A 86 3.45 4.86 8.51
CA ALA A 86 4.03 4.41 7.26
C ALA A 86 5.41 3.78 7.51
N THR A 87 5.72 2.70 6.80
CA THR A 87 6.97 1.96 6.93
C THR A 87 7.50 1.52 5.58
N ILE A 88 8.81 1.42 5.46
CA ILE A 88 9.48 0.85 4.28
C ILE A 88 9.41 -0.68 4.39
N ALA A 89 8.96 -1.33 3.31
CA ALA A 89 8.99 -2.78 3.21
C ALA A 89 10.40 -3.29 2.88
N THR A 90 10.82 -4.35 3.54
CA THR A 90 12.00 -5.12 3.13
C THR A 90 11.72 -5.75 1.76
N ARG A 91 12.47 -5.37 0.73
CA ARG A 91 12.27 -5.83 -0.66
C ARG A 91 12.90 -7.21 -0.93
N ASN A 92 12.61 -8.17 -0.07
CA ASN A 92 13.09 -9.56 -0.16
C ASN A 92 12.13 -10.50 -0.92
N ASN A 93 10.99 -9.99 -1.37
CA ASN A 93 9.95 -10.73 -2.08
C ASN A 93 9.78 -10.15 -3.50
N ALA A 94 9.81 -11.01 -4.52
CA ALA A 94 9.69 -10.60 -5.93
C ALA A 94 8.42 -9.80 -6.23
N ARG A 95 7.30 -10.12 -5.57
CA ARG A 95 6.04 -9.40 -5.73
C ARG A 95 6.12 -7.99 -5.12
N ILE A 96 6.68 -7.84 -3.92
CA ILE A 96 6.89 -6.51 -3.31
C ILE A 96 7.81 -5.65 -4.19
N GLN A 97 8.85 -6.25 -4.76
CA GLN A 97 9.73 -5.54 -5.70
C GLN A 97 8.99 -5.10 -6.97
N ALA A 98 8.25 -6.03 -7.62
CA ALA A 98 7.52 -5.77 -8.86
C ALA A 98 6.43 -4.70 -8.67
N GLN A 99 5.78 -4.67 -7.50
CA GLN A 99 4.73 -3.72 -7.15
C GLN A 99 5.26 -2.45 -6.48
N MET A 100 6.58 -2.32 -6.29
CA MET A 100 7.20 -1.23 -5.50
C MET A 100 6.45 -1.02 -4.18
N GLY A 101 6.16 -2.15 -3.52
CA GLY A 101 5.26 -2.21 -2.36
C GLY A 101 5.85 -1.58 -1.11
N THR A 102 5.02 -0.89 -0.37
CA THR A 102 5.28 -0.37 0.98
C THR A 102 3.99 -0.49 1.80
N PHE A 103 4.03 -0.15 3.09
CA PHE A 103 2.90 -0.41 3.97
C PHE A 103 2.61 0.73 4.92
N THR A 104 1.36 0.80 5.37
CA THR A 104 1.03 1.44 6.64
C THR A 104 0.59 0.38 7.65
N ILE A 105 0.97 0.58 8.92
CA ILE A 105 0.64 -0.32 10.02
C ILE A 105 -0.41 0.37 10.89
N HIS A 106 -1.56 -0.29 11.07
CA HIS A 106 -2.60 0.16 11.97
C HIS A 106 -2.45 -0.48 13.36
N HIS A 107 -2.81 0.29 14.38
CA HIS A 107 -2.81 -0.13 15.77
C HIS A 107 -4.24 -0.20 16.34
N ASN A 108 -4.38 -0.44 17.64
CA ASN A 108 -5.67 -0.56 18.34
C ASN A 108 -6.53 0.71 18.31
N LYS A 109 -5.98 1.87 17.98
CA LYS A 109 -6.71 3.15 17.92
C LYS A 109 -7.87 3.13 16.91
N LYS A 110 -7.81 2.24 15.91
CA LYS A 110 -8.87 2.05 14.89
C LYS A 110 -9.29 3.34 14.18
N ILE A 111 -8.36 4.24 13.97
CA ILE A 111 -8.56 5.45 13.20
C ILE A 111 -8.25 5.16 11.73
N ALA A 112 -9.09 5.62 10.82
CA ALA A 112 -8.79 5.57 9.39
C ALA A 112 -7.63 6.53 9.07
N ILE A 113 -6.82 6.21 8.05
CA ILE A 113 -5.67 7.04 7.69
C ILE A 113 -6.12 8.46 7.36
N GLU A 114 -7.20 8.59 6.60
CA GLU A 114 -7.78 9.87 6.20
C GLU A 114 -8.26 10.73 7.38
N ASP A 115 -8.51 10.13 8.56
CA ASP A 115 -9.00 10.83 9.75
C ASP A 115 -7.87 11.20 10.73
N VAL A 116 -6.61 10.95 10.38
CA VAL A 116 -5.47 11.29 11.24
C VAL A 116 -5.12 12.77 11.12
N GLY A 117 -4.90 13.43 12.25
CA GLY A 117 -4.37 14.80 12.32
C GLY A 117 -5.22 15.83 11.58
N ASP A 118 -4.56 16.67 10.81
CA ASP A 118 -5.17 17.74 10.02
C ASP A 118 -5.51 17.35 8.57
N HIS A 119 -5.39 16.08 8.24
CA HIS A 119 -5.62 15.49 6.91
C HIS A 119 -4.61 15.92 5.82
N SER A 120 -3.57 16.69 6.14
CA SER A 120 -2.59 17.19 5.17
C SER A 120 -1.69 16.08 4.59
N HIS A 121 -1.65 14.93 5.24
CA HIS A 121 -0.82 13.78 4.85
C HIS A 121 -1.44 12.90 3.77
N VAL A 122 -2.69 13.17 3.33
CA VAL A 122 -3.38 12.32 2.36
C VAL A 122 -4.21 13.14 1.37
N ALA A 123 -4.24 12.69 0.11
CA ALA A 123 -5.12 13.24 -0.92
C ALA A 123 -5.81 12.11 -1.68
N LYS A 124 -7.06 12.33 -2.07
CA LYS A 124 -7.88 11.39 -2.84
C LYS A 124 -8.20 11.99 -4.21
N TYR A 125 -7.89 11.25 -5.27
CA TYR A 125 -8.25 11.58 -6.65
C TYR A 125 -9.26 10.59 -7.16
N ILE A 126 -10.39 11.08 -7.68
CA ILE A 126 -11.42 10.25 -8.27
C ILE A 126 -11.11 10.00 -9.74
N ILE A 127 -11.16 8.75 -10.14
CA ILE A 127 -11.08 8.31 -11.54
C ILE A 127 -12.49 7.98 -11.99
N PRO A 128 -13.12 8.81 -12.85
CA PRO A 128 -14.47 8.56 -13.33
C PRO A 128 -14.55 7.20 -14.04
N HIS A 129 -15.63 6.47 -13.82
CA HIS A 129 -15.85 5.16 -14.43
C HIS A 129 -15.72 5.20 -15.96
N ALA A 130 -16.19 6.28 -16.60
CA ALA A 130 -16.08 6.46 -18.04
C ALA A 130 -14.62 6.55 -18.57
N SER A 131 -13.65 6.85 -17.71
CA SER A 131 -12.23 6.96 -18.08
C SER A 131 -11.43 5.69 -17.78
N LYS A 132 -11.99 4.71 -17.06
CA LYS A 132 -11.25 3.53 -16.56
C LYS A 132 -10.73 2.65 -17.70
N GLU A 133 -11.54 2.42 -18.73
CA GLU A 133 -11.15 1.62 -19.89
C GLU A 133 -9.96 2.23 -20.65
N ALA A 134 -10.07 3.51 -21.01
CA ALA A 134 -8.99 4.22 -21.69
C ALA A 134 -7.70 4.22 -20.88
N LEU A 135 -7.80 4.50 -19.58
CA LEU A 135 -6.66 4.47 -18.68
C LEU A 135 -6.01 3.07 -18.58
N ALA A 136 -6.83 2.01 -18.53
CA ALA A 136 -6.33 0.63 -18.50
C ALA A 136 -5.54 0.27 -19.78
N GLU A 137 -6.01 0.69 -20.95
CA GLU A 137 -5.30 0.49 -22.23
C GLU A 137 -3.98 1.29 -22.28
N GLU A 138 -3.96 2.55 -21.83
CA GLU A 138 -2.74 3.33 -21.74
C GLU A 138 -1.71 2.71 -20.80
N LEU A 139 -2.13 2.26 -19.62
CA LEU A 139 -1.26 1.56 -18.66
C LEU A 139 -0.67 0.29 -19.24
N LYS A 140 -1.44 -0.46 -20.02
CA LYS A 140 -0.98 -1.66 -20.72
C LYS A 140 0.12 -1.34 -21.76
N LEU A 141 -0.03 -0.24 -22.50
CA LEU A 141 1.02 0.24 -23.44
C LEU A 141 2.31 0.62 -22.71
N LEU A 142 2.20 1.11 -21.45
CA LEU A 142 3.33 1.41 -20.59
C LEU A 142 3.91 0.16 -19.88
N GLY A 143 3.42 -1.04 -20.20
CA GLY A 143 3.90 -2.30 -19.63
C GLY A 143 3.32 -2.63 -18.25
N MET A 144 2.34 -1.87 -17.74
CA MET A 144 1.63 -2.17 -16.51
C MET A 144 0.62 -3.28 -16.78
N THR A 145 1.02 -4.51 -16.57
CA THR A 145 0.21 -5.70 -16.84
C THR A 145 0.20 -6.60 -15.62
N ARG A 146 -0.76 -7.52 -15.58
CA ARG A 146 -0.81 -8.52 -14.51
C ARG A 146 0.46 -9.37 -14.44
N PHE A 147 1.08 -9.69 -15.58
CA PHE A 147 2.33 -10.46 -15.61
C PHE A 147 3.52 -9.68 -15.07
N SER A 148 3.61 -8.36 -15.34
CA SER A 148 4.70 -7.53 -14.82
C SER A 148 4.58 -7.31 -13.31
N LEU A 149 3.35 -7.25 -12.77
CA LEU A 149 3.09 -6.95 -11.36
C LEU A 149 2.96 -8.19 -10.47
N PHE A 150 2.77 -9.37 -11.06
CA PHE A 150 2.63 -10.65 -10.37
C PHE A 150 3.62 -11.67 -10.96
N PRO A 151 4.91 -11.57 -10.61
CA PRO A 151 5.97 -12.40 -11.21
C PRO A 151 5.77 -13.91 -10.98
N GLU A 152 5.04 -14.31 -9.93
CA GLU A 152 4.66 -15.70 -9.69
C GLU A 152 3.75 -16.26 -10.79
N LEU A 153 2.89 -15.45 -11.41
CA LEU A 153 2.03 -15.88 -12.51
C LEU A 153 2.84 -16.11 -13.80
N ALA A 154 3.89 -15.33 -14.03
CA ALA A 154 4.80 -15.55 -15.15
C ALA A 154 5.50 -16.90 -15.04
N SER A 155 5.90 -17.31 -13.84
CA SER A 155 6.49 -18.62 -13.57
C SER A 155 5.52 -19.77 -13.84
N VAL A 156 4.26 -19.63 -13.41
CA VAL A 156 3.20 -20.64 -13.70
C VAL A 156 2.94 -20.74 -15.20
N GLY A 157 2.89 -19.61 -15.92
CA GLY A 157 2.72 -19.58 -17.37
C GLY A 157 3.85 -20.31 -18.12
N ALA A 158 5.09 -20.17 -17.67
CA ALA A 158 6.25 -20.89 -18.23
C ALA A 158 6.13 -22.41 -18.01
N ILE A 159 5.74 -22.84 -16.80
CA ILE A 159 5.54 -24.27 -16.47
C ILE A 159 4.43 -24.86 -17.33
N LEU A 160 3.29 -24.19 -17.46
CA LEU A 160 2.18 -24.68 -18.28
C LEU A 160 2.57 -24.80 -19.77
N LYS A 161 3.33 -23.85 -20.30
CA LYS A 161 3.85 -23.89 -21.68
C LYS A 161 4.78 -25.09 -21.92
N ASP A 162 5.61 -25.46 -20.96
CA ASP A 162 6.50 -26.62 -21.06
C ASP A 162 5.76 -27.95 -20.94
N MET A 163 4.67 -27.99 -20.17
CA MET A 163 3.80 -29.19 -20.07
C MET A 163 2.91 -29.41 -21.31
N MET A 164 2.75 -28.40 -22.17
CA MET A 164 1.94 -28.47 -23.39
C MET A 164 2.80 -28.79 -24.64
N LYS A 165 4.10 -28.99 -24.53
CA LYS A 165 4.99 -29.47 -25.58
C LYS A 165 5.11 -30.99 -25.57
#